data_95f7480242ea4b0e74bb0e52a6dcdb8f
#
_entry.id   95f7480242ea4b0e74bb0e52a6dcdb8f
#
_cell.length_a   1.000
_cell.length_b   1.000
_cell.length_c   1.000
_cell.angle_alpha   90.00
_cell.angle_beta   90.00
_cell.angle_gamma   90.00
#
_symmetry.space_group_name_H-M   'P 1'
#
loop_
_entity.id
_entity.type
_entity.pdbx_description
1 polymer ?
#
loop_
_entity_poly.entity_id
_entity_poly.type
_entity_poly.pdbx_seq_one_letter_code
_entity_poly.pdbx_strand_id
1 'polypeptide(L)'
;MTTNETLARRWLASKHWGGWRVGMVDTCGRVNVAPSGMDALGESMGLPDLDHPGTRAFLLEDVRRAWGDAVYWMSGPGGHHVVKCGYQWFNEGKRVGNGLTEAEALVAALEAAPGE
;
A
#
# COMPACT_ATOMS: atom_id res chain seq x y z
N MET A 1 -17.30 0.24 -2.09
CA MET A 1 -15.96 -0.04 -2.63
C MET A 1 -15.02 1.10 -2.29
N THR A 2 -13.86 0.79 -1.79
CA THR A 2 -12.88 1.80 -1.41
C THR A 2 -12.10 2.24 -2.65
N THR A 3 -12.04 3.54 -2.90
CA THR A 3 -11.31 4.07 -4.04
C THR A 3 -9.81 4.13 -3.73
N ASN A 4 -8.98 4.15 -4.78
CA ASN A 4 -7.55 4.32 -4.59
C ASN A 4 -7.19 5.67 -3.99
N GLU A 5 -7.99 6.71 -4.27
CA GLU A 5 -7.80 8.00 -3.62
C GLU A 5 -7.96 7.89 -2.10
N THR A 6 -9.03 7.23 -1.65
CA THR A 6 -9.27 7.02 -0.22
C THR A 6 -8.13 6.20 0.40
N LEU A 7 -7.71 5.14 -0.28
CA LEU A 7 -6.59 4.31 0.20
C LEU A 7 -5.30 5.10 0.29
N ALA A 8 -5.02 5.94 -0.70
CA ALA A 8 -3.82 6.79 -0.69
C ALA A 8 -3.84 7.76 0.49
N ARG A 9 -4.99 8.36 0.79
CA ARG A 9 -5.13 9.25 1.93
C ARG A 9 -4.92 8.52 3.26
N ARG A 10 -5.44 7.28 3.36
CA ARG A 10 -5.24 6.45 4.55
C ARG A 10 -3.77 6.10 4.72
N TRP A 11 -3.07 5.80 3.64
CA TRP A 11 -1.63 5.53 3.67
C TRP A 11 -0.87 6.75 4.21
N LEU A 12 -1.12 7.94 3.65
CA LEU A 12 -0.46 9.17 4.09
C LEU A 12 -0.75 9.50 5.56
N ALA A 13 -1.94 9.15 6.03
CA ALA A 13 -2.34 9.40 7.42
C ALA A 13 -1.82 8.34 8.39
N SER A 14 -1.30 7.23 7.88
CA SER A 14 -0.80 6.16 8.72
C SER A 14 0.50 6.56 9.41
N LYS A 15 0.65 6.16 10.67
CA LYS A 15 1.91 6.33 11.39
C LYS A 15 3.06 5.52 10.78
N HIS A 16 2.73 4.58 9.88
CA HIS A 16 3.72 3.77 9.19
C HIS A 16 4.06 4.31 7.79
N TRP A 17 3.51 5.47 7.42
CA TRP A 17 3.86 6.13 6.18
C TRP A 17 5.36 6.41 6.14
N GLY A 18 6.06 5.80 5.20
CA GLY A 18 7.52 5.92 5.10
C GLY A 18 8.02 7.15 4.38
N GLY A 19 7.11 8.05 3.97
CA GLY A 19 7.46 9.23 3.21
C GLY A 19 7.53 8.98 1.71
N TRP A 20 7.68 10.05 0.95
CA TRP A 20 7.88 9.97 -0.49
C TRP A 20 9.26 9.37 -0.79
N ARG A 21 9.29 8.46 -1.74
CA ARG A 21 10.54 7.84 -2.19
C ARG A 21 10.70 8.09 -3.68
N VAL A 22 11.94 8.22 -4.12
CA VAL A 22 12.24 8.45 -5.52
C VAL A 22 11.69 7.30 -6.36
N GLY A 23 10.95 7.64 -7.41
CA GLY A 23 10.31 6.66 -8.28
C GLY A 23 8.83 6.44 -8.01
N MET A 24 8.31 6.93 -6.90
CA MET A 24 6.86 6.89 -6.67
C MET A 24 6.15 7.82 -7.65
N VAL A 25 4.96 7.40 -8.08
CA VAL A 25 4.15 8.15 -9.04
C VAL A 25 2.88 8.63 -8.34
N ASP A 26 2.45 9.86 -8.63
CA ASP A 26 1.19 10.38 -8.11
C ASP A 26 0.04 10.14 -9.09
N THR A 27 -1.17 10.47 -8.65
CA THR A 27 -2.37 10.25 -9.46
C THR A 27 -2.45 11.11 -10.72
N CYS A 28 -1.60 12.12 -10.83
CA CYS A 28 -1.48 12.92 -12.04
C CYS A 28 -0.40 12.39 -13.00
N GLY A 29 0.22 11.28 -12.66
CA GLY A 29 1.28 10.66 -13.48
C GLY A 29 2.65 11.28 -13.27
N ARG A 30 2.83 12.15 -12.29
CA ARG A 30 4.13 12.76 -12.03
C ARG A 30 5.00 11.82 -11.21
N VAL A 31 6.30 11.85 -11.48
CA VAL A 31 7.27 11.01 -10.80
C VAL A 31 7.95 11.80 -9.70
N ASN A 32 7.99 11.22 -8.50
CA ASN A 32 8.70 11.81 -7.38
C ASN A 32 10.21 11.66 -7.57
N VAL A 33 10.94 12.77 -7.45
CA VAL A 33 12.40 12.78 -7.64
C VAL A 33 13.15 13.16 -6.37
N ALA A 34 12.44 13.43 -5.27
CA ALA A 34 13.08 13.85 -4.03
C ALA A 34 12.36 13.28 -2.81
N PRO A 35 13.09 12.99 -1.72
CA PRO A 35 12.45 12.48 -0.50
C PRO A 35 11.42 13.43 0.11
N SER A 36 11.48 14.70 -0.25
CA SER A 36 10.51 15.69 0.22
C SER A 36 9.17 15.62 -0.50
N GLY A 37 9.07 14.83 -1.57
CA GLY A 37 7.84 14.72 -2.35
C GLY A 37 7.68 15.82 -3.39
N MET A 38 8.64 15.90 -4.31
CA MET A 38 8.62 16.86 -5.41
C MET A 38 8.83 16.18 -6.75
N ASP A 39 8.21 16.71 -7.79
CA ASP A 39 8.48 16.28 -9.15
C ASP A 39 9.71 16.97 -9.73
N ALA A 40 10.03 16.67 -10.99
CA ALA A 40 11.22 17.23 -11.65
C ALA A 40 11.17 18.75 -11.82
N LEU A 41 9.99 19.35 -11.73
CA LEU A 41 9.79 20.79 -11.81
C LEU A 41 9.82 21.49 -10.45
N GLY A 42 10.03 20.72 -9.39
CA GLY A 42 10.05 21.26 -8.03
C GLY A 42 8.67 21.45 -7.41
N GLU A 43 7.63 20.92 -8.03
CA GLU A 43 6.27 21.01 -7.49
C GLU A 43 5.98 19.85 -6.55
N SER A 44 5.20 20.12 -5.51
CA SER A 44 4.81 19.10 -4.55
C SER A 44 4.00 18.01 -5.20
N MET A 45 4.26 16.77 -4.78
CA MET A 45 3.50 15.61 -5.24
C MET A 45 2.07 15.63 -4.70
N GLY A 46 1.15 15.08 -5.48
CA GLY A 46 -0.22 14.86 -5.04
C GLY A 46 -0.36 13.58 -4.23
N LEU A 47 -1.44 12.82 -4.47
CA LEU A 47 -1.62 11.53 -3.80
C LEU A 47 -0.85 10.44 -4.53
N PRO A 48 -0.29 9.47 -3.80
CA PRO A 48 0.33 8.31 -4.45
C PRO A 48 -0.66 7.55 -5.32
N ASP A 49 -0.23 7.13 -6.51
CA ASP A 49 -1.06 6.37 -7.43
C ASP A 49 -0.97 4.87 -7.11
N LEU A 50 -1.97 4.34 -6.44
CA LEU A 50 -2.00 2.93 -6.06
C LEU A 50 -2.36 1.98 -7.21
N ASP A 51 -2.73 2.52 -8.38
CA ASP A 51 -2.83 1.71 -9.59
C ASP A 51 -1.47 1.43 -10.21
N HIS A 52 -0.46 2.19 -9.84
CA HIS A 52 0.89 2.04 -10.38
C HIS A 52 1.65 0.96 -9.58
N PRO A 53 2.10 -0.13 -10.24
CA PRO A 53 2.75 -1.24 -9.52
C PRO A 53 4.00 -0.81 -8.75
N GLY A 54 4.79 0.09 -9.30
CA GLY A 54 5.99 0.58 -8.62
C GLY A 54 5.66 1.35 -7.35
N THR A 55 4.57 2.12 -7.36
CA THR A 55 4.12 2.84 -6.17
C THR A 55 3.58 1.87 -5.11
N ARG A 56 2.83 0.85 -5.53
CA ARG A 56 2.37 -0.19 -4.61
C ARG A 56 3.53 -0.95 -3.97
N ALA A 57 4.66 -1.09 -4.67
CA ALA A 57 5.83 -1.75 -4.11
C ALA A 57 6.37 -0.99 -2.88
N PHE A 58 6.28 0.34 -2.88
CA PHE A 58 6.67 1.13 -1.71
C PHE A 58 5.67 0.97 -0.56
N LEU A 59 4.39 0.83 -0.87
CA LEU A 59 3.39 0.51 0.14
C LEU A 59 3.68 -0.86 0.78
N LEU A 60 4.02 -1.87 -0.02
CA LEU A 60 4.42 -3.17 0.49
C LEU A 60 5.65 -3.07 1.39
N GLU A 61 6.61 -2.23 1.01
CA GLU A 61 7.80 -1.99 1.82
C GLU A 61 7.44 -1.43 3.20
N ASP A 62 6.49 -0.48 3.24
CA ASP A 62 6.01 0.06 4.51
C ASP A 62 5.31 -1.00 5.35
N VAL A 63 4.49 -1.86 4.71
CA VAL A 63 3.82 -2.96 5.41
C VAL A 63 4.84 -3.93 6.01
N ARG A 64 5.85 -4.31 5.24
CA ARG A 64 6.89 -5.21 5.72
C ARG A 64 7.68 -4.63 6.87
N ARG A 65 8.03 -3.36 6.75
CA ARG A 65 8.75 -2.69 7.83
C ARG A 65 7.92 -2.62 9.11
N ALA A 66 6.63 -2.33 8.97
CA ALA A 66 5.71 -2.24 10.11
C ALA A 66 5.54 -3.59 10.81
N TRP A 67 5.60 -4.70 10.06
CA TRP A 67 5.43 -6.05 10.57
C TRP A 67 6.75 -6.81 10.78
N GLY A 68 7.90 -6.16 10.58
CA GLY A 68 9.20 -6.81 10.77
C GLY A 68 9.55 -7.81 9.67
N ASP A 69 9.15 -7.52 8.43
CA ASP A 69 9.42 -8.33 7.24
C ASP A 69 8.77 -9.72 7.23
N ALA A 70 7.82 -9.97 8.15
CA ALA A 70 7.20 -11.28 8.32
C ALA A 70 5.88 -11.44 7.56
N VAL A 71 5.52 -10.50 6.67
CA VAL A 71 4.26 -10.58 5.92
C VAL A 71 4.47 -11.13 4.52
N TYR A 72 3.50 -11.90 4.08
CA TYR A 72 3.41 -12.40 2.71
C TYR A 72 1.96 -12.33 2.26
N TRP A 73 1.72 -12.44 0.98
CA TRP A 73 0.36 -12.29 0.45
C TRP A 73 -0.07 -13.54 -0.29
N MET A 74 -1.40 -13.73 -0.35
CA MET A 74 -2.04 -14.74 -1.17
C MET A 74 -3.17 -14.09 -1.95
N SER A 75 -3.32 -14.48 -3.20
CA SER A 75 -4.43 -14.04 -4.03
C SER A 75 -5.18 -15.26 -4.54
N GLY A 76 -6.43 -15.03 -4.90
CA GLY A 76 -7.23 -16.04 -5.56
C GLY A 76 -8.44 -16.48 -4.76
N PRO A 77 -9.17 -17.47 -5.26
CA PRO A 77 -10.31 -18.01 -4.55
C PRO A 77 -9.81 -18.76 -3.32
N GLY A 78 -10.47 -18.58 -2.21
CA GLY A 78 -10.10 -19.19 -0.94
C GLY A 78 -10.47 -20.66 -0.84
N GLY A 79 -9.80 -21.51 -1.56
CA GLY A 79 -10.01 -22.95 -1.45
C GLY A 79 -11.41 -23.38 -1.91
N HIS A 80 -12.12 -24.08 -1.07
CA HIS A 80 -13.40 -24.66 -1.44
C HIS A 80 -14.58 -23.69 -1.37
N HIS A 81 -14.36 -22.50 -0.95
CA HIS A 81 -15.41 -21.51 -0.89
C HIS A 81 -15.46 -20.76 -2.20
N VAL A 82 -16.66 -20.51 -2.68
CA VAL A 82 -16.85 -19.60 -3.79
C VAL A 82 -16.62 -18.20 -3.26
N VAL A 83 -15.44 -17.99 -2.77
CA VAL A 83 -15.05 -16.67 -2.31
C VAL A 83 -14.56 -15.93 -3.51
N LYS A 84 -15.02 -14.74 -3.66
CA LYS A 84 -14.52 -13.87 -4.69
C LYS A 84 -13.03 -13.73 -4.51
N CYS A 85 -12.33 -13.71 -5.62
CA CYS A 85 -10.90 -13.46 -5.60
C CYS A 85 -10.61 -12.17 -4.86
N GLY A 86 -9.60 -12.23 -4.03
CA GLY A 86 -9.16 -11.07 -3.29
C GLY A 86 -7.73 -11.28 -2.87
N TYR A 87 -7.18 -10.27 -2.25
CA TYR A 87 -5.82 -10.30 -1.75
C TYR A 87 -5.87 -10.40 -0.24
N GLN A 88 -5.01 -11.24 0.32
CA GLN A 88 -4.93 -11.44 1.75
C GLN A 88 -3.46 -11.39 2.16
N TRP A 89 -3.19 -10.67 3.23
CA TRP A 89 -1.87 -10.54 3.79
C TRP A 89 -1.81 -11.23 5.14
N PHE A 90 -0.73 -11.97 5.36
CA PHE A 90 -0.57 -12.80 6.55
C PHE A 90 0.72 -12.46 7.28
N ASN A 91 0.66 -12.53 8.60
CA ASN A 91 1.83 -12.46 9.46
C ASN A 91 1.77 -13.66 10.40
N GLU A 92 2.78 -14.51 10.36
CA GLU A 92 2.83 -15.73 11.18
C GLU A 92 1.58 -16.59 11.02
N GLY A 93 1.07 -16.70 9.81
CA GLY A 93 -0.12 -17.49 9.52
C GLY A 93 -1.44 -16.80 9.85
N LYS A 94 -1.40 -15.62 10.43
CA LYS A 94 -2.62 -14.88 10.74
C LYS A 94 -2.89 -13.84 9.67
N ARG A 95 -4.15 -13.71 9.28
CA ARG A 95 -4.57 -12.69 8.32
C ARG A 95 -4.46 -11.32 8.98
N VAL A 96 -3.69 -10.44 8.37
CA VAL A 96 -3.52 -9.07 8.87
C VAL A 96 -4.12 -8.02 7.96
N GLY A 97 -4.46 -8.38 6.73
CA GLY A 97 -5.14 -7.46 5.83
C GLY A 97 -5.77 -8.23 4.68
N ASN A 98 -6.92 -7.80 4.22
CA ASN A 98 -7.55 -8.35 3.03
C ASN A 98 -8.32 -7.26 2.30
N GLY A 99 -8.56 -7.49 1.02
CA GLY A 99 -9.31 -6.59 0.19
C GLY A 99 -9.54 -7.18 -1.18
N LEU A 100 -10.38 -6.54 -1.96
CA LEU A 100 -10.66 -6.95 -3.33
C LEU A 100 -9.51 -6.61 -4.27
N THR A 101 -8.67 -5.66 -3.89
CA THR A 101 -7.47 -5.29 -4.64
C THR A 101 -6.25 -5.41 -3.74
N GLU A 102 -5.07 -5.51 -4.36
CA GLU A 102 -3.82 -5.55 -3.61
C GLU A 102 -3.64 -4.29 -2.77
N ALA A 103 -3.94 -3.13 -3.34
CA ALA A 103 -3.81 -1.87 -2.61
C ALA A 103 -4.69 -1.83 -1.36
N GLU A 104 -5.93 -2.28 -1.49
CA GLU A 104 -6.87 -2.33 -0.37
C GLU A 104 -6.36 -3.25 0.74
N ALA A 105 -5.87 -4.44 0.36
CA ALA A 105 -5.32 -5.38 1.32
C ALA A 105 -4.05 -4.86 1.99
N LEU A 106 -3.18 -4.19 1.23
CA LEU A 106 -1.95 -3.62 1.77
C LEU A 106 -2.23 -2.51 2.78
N VAL A 107 -3.15 -1.62 2.46
CA VAL A 107 -3.50 -0.53 3.40
C VAL A 107 -4.13 -1.11 4.67
N ALA A 108 -5.00 -2.11 4.53
CA ALA A 108 -5.58 -2.77 5.68
C ALA A 108 -4.51 -3.42 6.57
N ALA A 109 -3.54 -4.10 5.96
CA ALA A 109 -2.43 -4.70 6.69
C ALA A 109 -1.56 -3.64 7.38
N LEU A 110 -1.33 -2.51 6.72
CA LEU A 110 -0.55 -1.42 7.29
C LEU A 110 -1.22 -0.84 8.52
N GLU A 111 -2.53 -0.63 8.43
CA GLU A 111 -3.31 -0.07 9.55
C GLU A 111 -3.42 -1.03 10.73
N ALA A 112 -3.38 -2.34 10.45
CA ALA A 112 -3.44 -3.35 11.49
C ALA A 112 -2.09 -3.59 12.18
N ALA A 113 -1.00 -3.03 11.64
CA ALA A 113 0.32 -3.24 12.20
C ALA A 113 0.45 -2.63 13.59
N PRO A 114 1.24 -3.26 14.47
CA PRO A 114 1.46 -2.71 15.81
C PRO A 114 2.03 -1.31 15.77
N GLY A 115 1.51 -0.43 16.63
CA GLY A 115 2.06 0.89 16.82
C GLY A 115 3.03 0.89 17.97
N GLU A 116 4.07 1.66 17.85
CA GLU A 116 4.97 1.87 18.96
C GLU A 116 4.84 3.25 19.55
#